data_ad85e56b1cbb8f696decda4b58e800df
#
_entry.id   ad85e56b1cbb8f696decda4b58e800df
#
_cell.length_a   1.000
_cell.length_b   1.000
_cell.length_c   1.000
_cell.angle_alpha   90.00
_cell.angle_beta   90.00
_cell.angle_gamma   90.00
#
_symmetry.space_group_name_H-M   'P 1'
#
loop_
_entity.id
_entity.type
_entity.pdbx_description
1 polymer ?
#
loop_
_entity_poly.entity_id
_entity_poly.type
_entity_poly.pdbx_seq_one_letter_code
_entity_poly.pdbx_strand_id
1 'polypeptide(L)' 'MMDKYIGRLLDNRYEILEVIGTGGMAVVYKARCHRLNRLVAIKILRDDYSQDEEFRRRFHA' A
#
# COMPACT_ATOMS: atom_id res chain seq x y z
N MET A 1 -11.31 -4.21 -12.63
CA MET A 1 -9.91 -3.92 -12.92
C MET A 1 -9.03 -4.56 -11.86
N MET A 2 -8.00 -5.27 -12.28
CA MET A 2 -7.10 -5.92 -11.33
C MET A 2 -6.15 -4.89 -10.71
N ASP A 3 -5.99 -5.00 -9.41
CA ASP A 3 -5.06 -4.14 -8.70
C ASP A 3 -3.64 -4.72 -8.83
N LYS A 4 -2.70 -3.86 -9.23
CA LYS A 4 -1.34 -4.31 -9.53
C LYS A 4 -0.55 -4.75 -8.31
N TYR A 5 -1.01 -4.41 -7.12
CA TYR A 5 -0.28 -4.75 -5.90
C TYR A 5 -0.73 -6.08 -5.28
N ILE A 6 -1.94 -6.53 -5.59
CA ILE A 6 -2.43 -7.78 -5.02
C ILE A 6 -1.54 -8.94 -5.46
N GLY A 7 -1.11 -9.73 -4.49
CA GLY A 7 -0.21 -10.86 -4.72
C GLY A 7 1.27 -10.51 -4.64
N ARG A 8 1.60 -9.23 -4.51
CA ARG A 8 3.01 -8.82 -4.44
C ARG A 8 3.51 -8.82 -3.00
N LEU A 9 4.81 -9.04 -2.88
CA LEU A 9 5.49 -8.98 -1.59
C LEU A 9 6.28 -7.68 -1.53
N LEU A 10 5.86 -6.77 -0.66
CA LEU A 10 6.50 -5.47 -0.50
C LEU A 10 7.52 -5.51 0.61
N ASP A 11 8.66 -4.88 0.37
CA ASP A 11 9.75 -4.80 1.34
C ASP A 11 10.16 -6.19 1.84
N ASN A 12 9.98 -7.19 0.99
CA ASN A 12 10.29 -8.59 1.31
C ASN A 12 9.63 -9.04 2.61
N ARG A 13 8.50 -8.43 2.97
CA ARG A 13 7.87 -8.62 4.27
C ARG A 13 6.35 -8.69 4.20
N TYR A 14 5.73 -7.82 3.38
CA TYR A 14 4.27 -7.66 3.38
C TYR A 14 3.67 -8.23 2.10
N GLU A 15 2.93 -9.30 2.26
CA GLU A 15 2.19 -9.89 1.13
C GLU A 15 0.83 -9.21 1.02
N ILE A 16 0.57 -8.56 -0.10
CA ILE A 16 -0.67 -7.83 -0.33
C ILE A 16 -1.77 -8.82 -0.70
N LEU A 17 -2.84 -8.85 0.09
CA LEU A 17 -3.91 -9.82 -0.07
C LEU A 17 -5.14 -9.29 -0.77
N GLU A 18 -5.64 -8.13 -0.35
CA GLU A 18 -6.85 -7.57 -0.94
C GLU A 18 -6.97 -6.08 -0.64
N VAL A 19 -7.79 -5.40 -1.42
CA VAL A 19 -8.13 -4.00 -1.17
C VAL A 19 -9.23 -3.96 -0.12
N ILE A 20 -9.06 -3.18 0.92
CA ILE A 20 -10.07 -3.00 1.96
C ILE A 20 -10.62 -1.58 2.04
N GLY A 21 -10.02 -0.65 1.30
CA GLY A 21 -10.52 0.72 1.25
C GLY A 21 -9.88 1.50 0.13
N THR A 22 -10.61 2.46 -0.42
CA THR A 22 -10.07 3.35 -1.46
C THR A 22 -10.44 4.78 -1.13
N GLY A 23 -9.55 5.69 -1.48
CA GLY A 23 -9.78 7.11 -1.37
C GLY A 23 -9.16 7.84 -2.55
N GLY A 24 -9.31 9.16 -2.58
CA GLY A 24 -8.75 9.96 -3.66
C GLY A 24 -7.23 9.92 -3.71
N MET A 25 -6.59 9.76 -2.57
CA MET A 25 -5.13 9.87 -2.44
C MET A 25 -4.43 8.54 -2.26
N ALA A 26 -5.14 7.52 -1.83
CA ALA A 26 -4.50 6.27 -1.47
C ALA A 26 -5.45 5.10 -1.56
N VAL A 27 -4.89 3.90 -1.59
CA VAL A 27 -5.63 2.64 -1.50
C VAL A 27 -5.11 1.93 -0.27
N VAL A 28 -6.02 1.39 0.55
CA VAL A 28 -5.65 0.64 1.75
C VAL A 28 -5.82 -0.84 1.47
N TYR A 29 -4.79 -1.60 1.80
CA TYR A 29 -4.76 -3.04 1.55
C TYR A 29 -4.69 -3.82 2.86
N LYS A 30 -5.30 -4.99 2.85
CA LYS A 30 -5.02 -5.99 3.87
C LYS A 30 -3.78 -6.74 3.40
N ALA A 31 -2.82 -6.92 4.29
CA ALA A 31 -1.57 -7.62 3.97
C ALA A 31 -1.19 -8.53 5.12
N ARG A 32 -0.40 -9.54 4.79
CA ARG A 32 0.20 -10.41 5.79
C ARG A 32 1.65 -10.00 5.99
N CYS A 33 1.99 -9.67 7.22
CA CYS A 33 3.37 -9.42 7.57
C CYS A 33 4.05 -10.74 7.88
N HIS A 34 4.93 -11.18 7.00
CA HIS A 34 5.59 -12.49 7.15
C HIS A 34 6.58 -12.53 8.30
N ARG A 35 7.10 -11.38 8.68
CA ARG A 35 8.03 -11.33 9.82
C ARG A 35 7.32 -11.55 11.14
N LEU A 36 6.15 -10.95 11.29
CA LEU A 36 5.38 -11.04 12.53
C LEU A 36 4.27 -12.06 12.45
N ASN A 37 4.07 -12.64 11.27
CA ASN A 37 3.02 -13.62 10.99
C ASN A 37 1.65 -13.12 11.44
N ARG A 38 1.30 -11.89 11.01
CA ARG A 38 0.03 -11.27 11.38
C ARG A 38 -0.49 -10.42 10.24
N LEU A 39 -1.80 -10.14 10.28
CA LEU A 39 -2.43 -9.27 9.29
C LEU A 39 -2.23 -7.82 9.69
N VAL A 40 -2.00 -6.98 8.69
CA VAL A 40 -1.82 -5.54 8.88
C VAL A 40 -2.55 -4.80 7.77
N ALA A 41 -2.80 -3.51 7.98
CA ALA A 41 -3.34 -2.63 6.96
C ALA A 41 -2.19 -1.79 6.41
N ILE A 42 -2.10 -1.71 5.07
CA ILE A 42 -1.07 -0.92 4.41
C ILE A 42 -1.73 0.09 3.49
N LYS A 43 -1.37 1.34 3.66
CA LYS A 43 -1.86 2.42 2.82
C LYS A 43 -0.81 2.73 1.76
N ILE A 44 -1.20 2.60 0.49
CA ILE A 44 -0.31 2.90 -0.63
C ILE A 44 -0.86 4.11 -1.35
N LEU A 45 -0.02 5.14 -1.50
CA LEU A 45 -0.41 6.36 -2.16
C LEU A 45 -0.55 6.12 -3.66
N ARG A 46 -1.55 6.76 -4.27
CA ARG A 46 -1.75 6.65 -5.71
C ARG A 46 -0.57 7.25 -6.45
N ASP A 47 -0.23 6.66 -7.57
CA ASP A 47 0.90 7.11 -8.39
C ASP A 47 0.77 8.58 -8.78
N ASP A 48 -0.46 9.04 -9.08
CA ASP A 48 -0.73 10.42 -9.44
C ASP A 48 -0.21 11.38 -8.38
N TYR A 49 -0.38 11.02 -7.13
CA TYR A 49 0.00 11.85 -6.00
C TYR A 49 1.44 11.62 -5.56
N SER A 50 1.95 10.42 -5.77
CA SER A 50 3.32 10.11 -5.37
C SER A 50 4.35 10.84 -6.24
N GLN A 51 3.94 11.39 -7.38
CA GLN A 51 4.81 12.17 -8.24
C GLN A 51 4.88 13.63 -7.83
N ASP A 52 3.99 14.08 -6.97
CA ASP A 52 4.00 15.44 -6.45
C ASP A 52 5.02 15.50 -5.32
N GLU A 53 6.03 16.37 -5.49
CA GLU A 53 7.14 16.43 -4.54
C GLU A 53 6.70 16.89 -3.16
N GLU A 54 5.79 17.84 -3.09
CA GLU A 54 5.28 18.33 -1.81
C GLU A 54 4.48 17.22 -1.09
N PHE A 55 3.66 16.50 -1.86
CA PHE A 55 2.88 15.40 -1.33
C PHE A 55 3.81 14.29 -0.80
N ARG A 56 4.86 13.97 -1.56
CA ARG A 56 5.82 12.94 -1.17
C ARG A 56 6.53 13.30 0.13
N ARG A 57 6.93 14.56 0.27
CA ARG A 57 7.58 15.00 1.51
C ARG A 57 6.67 14.82 2.71
N ARG A 58 5.38 15.07 2.53
CA ARG A 58 4.40 14.98 3.61
C ARG A 58 4.14 13.54 4.04
N PHE A 59 4.13 12.61 3.10
CA PHE A 59 3.70 11.24 3.36
C PHE A 59 4.80 10.18 3.28
N HIS A 60 6.01 10.57 2.93
CA HIS A 60 7.15 9.67 2.84
C HIS A 60 8.33 10.14 3.70
N ALA A 61 8.03 10.84 4.72
CA ALA A 61 9.07 11.34 5.61
C ALA A 61 9.77 10.19 6.35
#